data_cc0db41126aa7a0aa75c75e1291ee5cd
#
_entry.id   cc0db41126aa7a0aa75c75e1291ee5cd
#
_cell.length_a   1.000
_cell.length_b   1.000
_cell.length_c   1.000
_cell.angle_alpha   90.00
_cell.angle_beta   90.00
_cell.angle_gamma   90.00
#
_symmetry.space_group_name_H-M   'P 1'
#
loop_
_entity.id
_entity.type
_entity.pdbx_description
1 polymer ?
#
loop_
_entity_poly.entity_id
_entity_poly.type
_entity_poly.pdbx_seq_one_letter_code
_entity_poly.pdbx_strand_id
1 'polypeptide(L)'
;MSLTAERSRPSTTIAPPDQRGDRLVAGALLIAAGVLVLYQLLAGHVIPPLAVFAALTTVIAGPLLRRRPRWLLALAAGVAVLYLGGSVPFVVANLAHPESPVSFLAEAFLVLAFVTAIVGVVLRWRGAGDAARRRLVAGAVGIGLVGVVVSLVTAASVDSAARQDGDVPLVTDRSVWPDEVEVTAGGVLWVDNRDPFHHTFVIDGTDVHEVLAANSAVRLPVDLGPGSYRYWCDVPGHESMEGTLHVR
;
A
#
# COMPACT_ATOMS: atom_id res chain seq x y z
N MET A 1 -41.16 -56.83 -39.12
CA MET A 1 -41.07 -55.33 -38.87
C MET A 1 -40.35 -55.13 -37.56
N SER A 2 -39.06 -54.89 -37.60
CA SER A 2 -38.26 -54.68 -36.39
C SER A 2 -37.96 -53.18 -36.27
N LEU A 3 -38.52 -52.53 -35.24
CA LEU A 3 -38.29 -51.15 -34.93
C LEU A 3 -37.04 -51.05 -34.03
N THR A 4 -35.90 -50.69 -34.61
CA THR A 4 -34.68 -50.33 -33.91
C THR A 4 -34.88 -48.97 -33.26
N ALA A 5 -35.06 -48.95 -31.92
CA ALA A 5 -35.08 -47.72 -31.14
C ALA A 5 -33.67 -47.14 -31.07
N GLU A 6 -33.41 -46.07 -31.79
CA GLU A 6 -32.22 -45.28 -31.76
C GLU A 6 -32.15 -44.50 -30.41
N ARG A 7 -31.32 -45.01 -29.47
CA ARG A 7 -31.05 -44.32 -28.19
C ARG A 7 -30.22 -43.06 -28.47
N SER A 8 -30.88 -41.91 -28.49
CA SER A 8 -30.22 -40.61 -28.48
C SER A 8 -29.30 -40.51 -27.28
N ARG A 9 -27.98 -40.56 -27.50
CA ARG A 9 -26.97 -40.23 -26.46
C ARG A 9 -27.17 -38.76 -26.05
N PRO A 10 -27.27 -38.44 -24.75
CA PRO A 10 -27.30 -37.08 -24.32
C PRO A 10 -25.95 -36.44 -24.71
N SER A 11 -25.99 -35.41 -25.56
CA SER A 11 -24.84 -34.56 -25.87
C SER A 11 -24.43 -33.84 -24.60
N THR A 12 -23.33 -34.27 -23.97
CA THR A 12 -22.69 -33.52 -22.88
C THR A 12 -22.11 -32.25 -23.48
N THR A 13 -22.91 -31.22 -23.56
CA THR A 13 -22.43 -29.88 -23.90
C THR A 13 -21.53 -29.42 -22.77
N ILE A 14 -20.20 -29.55 -22.95
CA ILE A 14 -19.22 -28.99 -22.02
C ILE A 14 -19.44 -27.47 -22.04
N ALA A 15 -19.97 -26.96 -20.94
CA ALA A 15 -20.15 -25.51 -20.79
C ALA A 15 -18.82 -24.81 -21.07
N PRO A 16 -18.82 -23.71 -21.84
CA PRO A 16 -17.58 -22.95 -22.12
C PRO A 16 -16.91 -22.53 -20.81
N PRO A 17 -15.57 -22.58 -20.75
CA PRO A 17 -14.85 -22.24 -19.54
C PRO A 17 -15.26 -20.83 -19.06
N ASP A 18 -15.46 -20.69 -17.75
CA ASP A 18 -15.91 -19.44 -17.14
C ASP A 18 -14.87 -18.32 -17.32
N GLN A 19 -15.08 -17.56 -18.38
CA GLN A 19 -14.19 -16.47 -18.80
C GLN A 19 -14.22 -15.26 -17.86
N ARG A 20 -15.33 -15.06 -17.13
CA ARG A 20 -15.53 -13.87 -16.30
C ARG A 20 -14.76 -13.94 -14.99
N GLY A 21 -14.65 -15.15 -14.41
CA GLY A 21 -13.85 -15.37 -13.20
C GLY A 21 -12.37 -15.13 -13.43
N ASP A 22 -11.83 -15.63 -14.53
CA ASP A 22 -10.41 -15.46 -14.88
C ASP A 22 -10.08 -13.98 -15.16
N ARG A 23 -11.00 -13.23 -15.81
CA ARG A 23 -10.86 -11.78 -16.03
C ARG A 23 -10.91 -10.98 -14.74
N LEU A 24 -11.72 -11.37 -13.76
CA LEU A 24 -11.77 -10.72 -12.47
C LEU A 24 -10.41 -10.81 -11.75
N VAL A 25 -9.84 -12.02 -11.68
CA VAL A 25 -8.52 -12.23 -11.07
C VAL A 25 -7.44 -11.44 -11.80
N ALA A 26 -7.41 -11.52 -13.15
CA ALA A 26 -6.45 -10.78 -13.95
C ALA A 26 -6.59 -9.25 -13.77
N GLY A 27 -7.81 -8.73 -13.72
CA GLY A 27 -8.08 -7.32 -13.47
C GLY A 27 -7.57 -6.86 -12.11
N ALA A 28 -7.81 -7.65 -11.07
CA ALA A 28 -7.31 -7.36 -9.72
C ALA A 28 -5.78 -7.31 -9.68
N LEU A 29 -5.10 -8.27 -10.32
CA LEU A 29 -3.62 -8.27 -10.41
C LEU A 29 -3.08 -7.07 -11.22
N LEU A 30 -3.76 -6.63 -12.29
CA LEU A 30 -3.36 -5.45 -13.05
C LEU A 30 -3.55 -4.16 -12.26
N ILE A 31 -4.61 -4.06 -11.44
CA ILE A 31 -4.78 -2.94 -10.50
C ILE A 31 -3.62 -2.93 -9.51
N ALA A 32 -3.28 -4.07 -8.90
CA ALA A 32 -2.14 -4.17 -7.99
C ALA A 32 -0.83 -3.74 -8.68
N ALA A 33 -0.55 -4.22 -9.90
CA ALA A 33 0.61 -3.82 -10.69
C ALA A 33 0.64 -2.31 -10.92
N GLY A 34 -0.49 -1.72 -11.32
CA GLY A 34 -0.61 -0.28 -11.57
C GLY A 34 -0.34 0.56 -10.31
N VAL A 35 -0.88 0.14 -9.16
CA VAL A 35 -0.64 0.81 -7.87
C VAL A 35 0.84 0.72 -7.47
N LEU A 36 1.46 -0.47 -7.59
CA LEU A 36 2.87 -0.68 -7.28
C LEU A 36 3.80 0.18 -8.16
N VAL A 37 3.48 0.33 -9.44
CA VAL A 37 4.24 1.20 -10.36
C VAL A 37 4.04 2.67 -10.00
N LEU A 38 2.77 3.09 -9.79
CA LEU A 38 2.46 4.47 -9.46
C LEU A 38 3.13 4.90 -8.15
N TYR A 39 3.10 4.04 -7.12
CA TYR A 39 3.77 4.30 -5.85
C TYR A 39 5.26 4.59 -6.03
N GLN A 40 5.98 3.77 -6.80
CA GLN A 40 7.41 3.96 -7.08
C GLN A 40 7.69 5.25 -7.90
N LEU A 41 6.78 5.62 -8.81
CA LEU A 41 6.89 6.89 -9.55
C LEU A 41 6.75 8.08 -8.62
N LEU A 42 5.84 8.03 -7.64
CA LEU A 42 5.66 9.08 -6.64
C LEU A 42 6.82 9.12 -5.63
N ALA A 43 7.40 7.96 -5.30
CA ALA A 43 8.61 7.87 -4.47
C ALA A 43 9.87 8.38 -5.17
N GLY A 44 9.83 8.55 -6.50
CA GLY A 44 10.97 9.04 -7.28
C GLY A 44 12.12 8.04 -7.46
N HIS A 45 11.96 6.79 -6.99
CA HIS A 45 12.96 5.73 -7.13
C HIS A 45 12.33 4.34 -7.24
N VAL A 46 13.13 3.39 -7.73
CA VAL A 46 12.69 1.99 -7.83
C VAL A 46 12.94 1.29 -6.50
N ILE A 47 11.88 0.70 -5.95
CA ILE A 47 11.94 -0.15 -4.76
C ILE A 47 11.92 -1.61 -5.25
N PRO A 48 13.08 -2.34 -5.19
CA PRO A 48 13.22 -3.63 -5.87
C PRO A 48 12.14 -4.66 -5.53
N PRO A 49 11.73 -4.89 -4.27
CA PRO A 49 10.65 -5.83 -3.97
C PRO A 49 9.34 -5.47 -4.66
N LEU A 50 8.95 -4.19 -4.66
CA LEU A 50 7.70 -3.72 -5.29
C LEU A 50 7.75 -3.86 -6.82
N ALA A 51 8.90 -3.60 -7.43
CA ALA A 51 9.11 -3.80 -8.86
C ALA A 51 8.96 -5.28 -9.25
N VAL A 52 9.48 -6.21 -8.45
CA VAL A 52 9.31 -7.64 -8.65
C VAL A 52 7.83 -8.04 -8.56
N PHE A 53 7.10 -7.57 -7.55
CA PHE A 53 5.66 -7.86 -7.44
C PHE A 53 4.86 -7.26 -8.60
N ALA A 54 5.16 -6.04 -9.05
CA ALA A 54 4.52 -5.43 -10.21
C ALA A 54 4.75 -6.26 -11.49
N ALA A 55 5.97 -6.74 -11.69
CA ALA A 55 6.31 -7.60 -12.83
C ALA A 55 5.57 -8.96 -12.74
N LEU A 56 5.61 -9.63 -11.59
CA LEU A 56 4.96 -10.92 -11.37
C LEU A 56 3.45 -10.84 -11.60
N THR A 57 2.78 -9.85 -11.03
CA THR A 57 1.33 -9.66 -11.19
C THR A 57 0.96 -9.39 -12.65
N THR A 58 1.76 -8.60 -13.38
CA THR A 58 1.57 -8.34 -14.80
C THR A 58 1.77 -9.59 -15.67
N VAL A 59 2.86 -10.34 -15.42
CA VAL A 59 3.18 -11.58 -16.15
C VAL A 59 2.12 -12.65 -15.94
N ILE A 60 1.51 -12.74 -14.76
CA ILE A 60 0.44 -13.69 -14.47
C ILE A 60 -0.89 -13.23 -15.10
N ALA A 61 -1.21 -11.95 -15.03
CA ALA A 61 -2.46 -11.40 -15.52
C ALA A 61 -2.60 -11.54 -17.06
N GLY A 62 -1.54 -11.32 -17.82
CA GLY A 62 -1.56 -11.37 -19.28
C GLY A 62 -2.06 -12.72 -19.83
N PRO A 63 -1.45 -13.87 -19.47
CA PRO A 63 -1.93 -15.18 -19.88
C PRO A 63 -3.33 -15.55 -19.33
N LEU A 64 -3.69 -15.09 -18.11
CA LEU A 64 -5.05 -15.27 -17.58
C LEU A 64 -6.12 -14.62 -18.46
N LEU A 65 -5.82 -13.50 -19.07
CA LEU A 65 -6.73 -12.84 -20.02
C LEU A 65 -6.86 -13.61 -21.33
N ARG A 66 -5.81 -14.34 -21.79
CA ARG A 66 -5.72 -14.96 -23.11
C ARG A 66 -5.93 -16.49 -23.10
N ARG A 67 -5.13 -17.22 -22.32
CA ARG A 67 -4.97 -18.70 -22.39
C ARG A 67 -5.63 -19.47 -21.26
N ARG A 68 -5.83 -18.88 -20.08
CA ARG A 68 -6.59 -19.38 -18.91
C ARG A 68 -6.20 -20.75 -18.35
N PRO A 69 -4.92 -21.11 -18.24
CA PRO A 69 -4.57 -22.35 -17.59
C PRO A 69 -4.85 -22.25 -16.07
N ARG A 70 -5.47 -23.29 -15.51
CA ARG A 70 -5.91 -23.31 -14.09
C ARG A 70 -4.77 -23.13 -13.09
N TRP A 71 -3.55 -23.55 -13.42
CA TRP A 71 -2.39 -23.38 -12.56
C TRP A 71 -2.00 -21.91 -12.35
N LEU A 72 -2.30 -21.01 -13.31
CA LEU A 72 -2.08 -19.57 -13.14
C LEU A 72 -2.98 -18.97 -12.05
N LEU A 73 -4.17 -19.53 -11.82
CA LEU A 73 -5.02 -19.08 -10.71
C LEU A 73 -4.38 -19.41 -9.36
N ALA A 74 -3.77 -20.61 -9.23
CA ALA A 74 -3.04 -20.98 -8.03
C ALA A 74 -1.82 -20.06 -7.82
N LEU A 75 -1.08 -19.76 -8.90
CA LEU A 75 0.05 -18.85 -8.85
C LEU A 75 -0.40 -17.41 -8.48
N ALA A 76 -1.51 -16.92 -9.03
CA ALA A 76 -2.10 -15.64 -8.69
C ALA A 76 -2.44 -15.54 -7.19
N ALA A 77 -3.10 -16.58 -6.65
CA ALA A 77 -3.39 -16.67 -5.23
C ALA A 77 -2.11 -16.73 -4.38
N GLY A 78 -1.12 -17.51 -4.81
CA GLY A 78 0.17 -17.62 -4.12
C GLY A 78 0.92 -16.28 -4.02
N VAL A 79 1.00 -15.54 -5.13
CA VAL A 79 1.62 -14.20 -5.15
C VAL A 79 0.85 -13.22 -4.27
N ALA A 80 -0.49 -13.26 -4.30
CA ALA A 80 -1.32 -12.40 -3.45
C ALA A 80 -1.13 -12.70 -1.95
N VAL A 81 -1.08 -13.98 -1.57
CA VAL A 81 -0.81 -14.40 -0.18
C VAL A 81 0.60 -14.02 0.25
N LEU A 82 1.59 -14.21 -0.63
CA LEU A 82 2.98 -13.84 -0.35
C LEU A 82 3.13 -12.33 -0.12
N TYR A 83 2.48 -11.51 -0.97
CA TYR A 83 2.48 -10.05 -0.77
C TYR A 83 1.84 -9.69 0.57
N LEU A 84 0.60 -10.11 0.81
CA LEU A 84 -0.13 -9.74 2.04
C LEU A 84 0.59 -10.23 3.30
N GLY A 85 1.17 -11.44 3.28
CA GLY A 85 1.91 -11.98 4.42
C GLY A 85 3.25 -11.29 4.66
N GLY A 86 3.99 -10.97 3.58
CA GLY A 86 5.29 -10.30 3.67
C GLY A 86 5.21 -8.81 3.94
N SER A 87 4.07 -8.17 3.64
CA SER A 87 3.90 -6.72 3.80
C SER A 87 3.14 -6.31 5.07
N VAL A 88 2.83 -7.23 5.99
CA VAL A 88 2.05 -6.93 7.20
C VAL A 88 2.53 -5.69 7.97
N PRO A 89 3.84 -5.50 8.25
CA PRO A 89 4.30 -4.29 8.94
C PRO A 89 3.97 -3.00 8.18
N PHE A 90 4.16 -3.00 6.86
CA PHE A 90 3.85 -1.86 5.98
C PHE A 90 2.34 -1.60 5.90
N VAL A 91 1.53 -2.67 5.79
CA VAL A 91 0.06 -2.59 5.78
C VAL A 91 -0.42 -1.91 7.06
N VAL A 92 0.08 -2.35 8.21
CA VAL A 92 -0.32 -1.77 9.51
C VAL A 92 0.11 -0.31 9.61
N ALA A 93 1.37 0.00 9.30
CA ALA A 93 1.89 1.36 9.35
C ALA A 93 1.12 2.30 8.41
N ASN A 94 0.95 1.93 7.15
CA ASN A 94 0.31 2.80 6.16
C ASN A 94 -1.20 2.97 6.39
N LEU A 95 -1.92 1.92 6.79
CA LEU A 95 -3.36 2.01 7.06
C LEU A 95 -3.70 2.70 8.38
N ALA A 96 -2.74 2.85 9.29
CA ALA A 96 -2.92 3.63 10.51
C ALA A 96 -2.94 5.15 10.27
N HIS A 97 -2.42 5.62 9.11
CA HIS A 97 -2.21 7.04 8.80
C HIS A 97 -3.00 7.50 7.57
N PRO A 98 -4.37 7.56 7.67
CA PRO A 98 -5.21 8.00 6.56
C PRO A 98 -5.00 9.47 6.16
N GLU A 99 -4.40 10.28 7.02
CA GLU A 99 -3.99 11.68 6.76
C GLU A 99 -2.83 11.79 5.76
N SER A 100 -2.21 10.68 5.37
CA SER A 100 -1.17 10.62 4.36
C SER A 100 -1.66 9.86 3.12
N PRO A 101 -2.40 10.52 2.20
CA PRO A 101 -3.19 9.87 1.16
C PRO A 101 -2.41 8.91 0.27
N VAL A 102 -1.16 9.22 -0.06
CA VAL A 102 -0.39 8.39 -1.02
C VAL A 102 -0.09 7.03 -0.43
N SER A 103 0.47 6.96 0.79
CA SER A 103 0.78 5.68 1.44
C SER A 103 -0.48 4.91 1.84
N PHE A 104 -1.46 5.60 2.44
CA PHE A 104 -2.72 4.98 2.85
C PHE A 104 -3.50 4.39 1.68
N LEU A 105 -3.73 5.17 0.60
CA LEU A 105 -4.53 4.71 -0.54
C LEU A 105 -3.79 3.65 -1.35
N ALA A 106 -2.47 3.79 -1.53
CA ALA A 106 -1.70 2.75 -2.20
C ALA A 106 -1.85 1.41 -1.49
N GLU A 107 -1.67 1.39 -0.17
CA GLU A 107 -1.78 0.15 0.61
C GLU A 107 -3.22 -0.38 0.64
N ALA A 108 -4.23 0.49 0.84
CA ALA A 108 -5.63 0.11 0.82
C ALA A 108 -6.04 -0.54 -0.51
N PHE A 109 -5.63 0.05 -1.64
CA PHE A 109 -5.92 -0.53 -2.96
C PHE A 109 -5.14 -1.82 -3.24
N LEU A 110 -3.91 -1.95 -2.76
CA LEU A 110 -3.13 -3.20 -2.86
C LEU A 110 -3.79 -4.33 -2.07
N VAL A 111 -4.17 -4.07 -0.82
CA VAL A 111 -4.90 -5.04 0.01
C VAL A 111 -6.21 -5.44 -0.65
N LEU A 112 -7.02 -4.48 -1.11
CA LEU A 112 -8.29 -4.76 -1.80
C LEU A 112 -8.07 -5.56 -3.09
N ALA A 113 -7.06 -5.23 -3.88
CA ALA A 113 -6.76 -5.92 -5.13
C ALA A 113 -6.32 -7.38 -4.86
N PHE A 114 -5.40 -7.61 -3.94
CA PHE A 114 -4.93 -8.96 -3.63
C PHE A 114 -6.00 -9.82 -2.94
N VAL A 115 -6.79 -9.26 -2.02
CA VAL A 115 -7.95 -9.97 -1.43
C VAL A 115 -8.98 -10.30 -2.51
N THR A 116 -9.26 -9.35 -3.43
CA THR A 116 -10.17 -9.60 -4.57
C THR A 116 -9.64 -10.71 -5.48
N ALA A 117 -8.32 -10.77 -5.73
CA ALA A 117 -7.72 -11.84 -6.50
C ALA A 117 -7.88 -13.19 -5.81
N ILE A 118 -7.58 -13.30 -4.51
CA ILE A 118 -7.72 -14.54 -3.72
C ILE A 118 -9.18 -15.01 -3.71
N VAL A 119 -10.11 -14.14 -3.34
CA VAL A 119 -11.55 -14.46 -3.31
C VAL A 119 -12.05 -14.81 -4.71
N GLY A 120 -11.61 -14.11 -5.74
CA GLY A 120 -11.90 -14.39 -7.14
C GLY A 120 -11.47 -15.80 -7.55
N VAL A 121 -10.28 -16.24 -7.14
CA VAL A 121 -9.80 -17.61 -7.36
C VAL A 121 -10.69 -18.63 -6.65
N VAL A 122 -11.04 -18.40 -5.38
CA VAL A 122 -11.93 -19.29 -4.61
C VAL A 122 -13.31 -19.38 -5.25
N LEU A 123 -13.91 -18.26 -5.63
CA LEU A 123 -15.20 -18.22 -6.32
C LEU A 123 -15.15 -18.97 -7.66
N ARG A 124 -14.04 -18.85 -8.37
CA ARG A 124 -13.81 -19.57 -9.64
C ARG A 124 -13.73 -21.08 -9.43
N TRP A 125 -13.02 -21.56 -8.42
CA TRP A 125 -12.90 -22.97 -8.09
C TRP A 125 -14.21 -23.57 -7.59
N ARG A 126 -15.02 -22.79 -6.86
CA ARG A 126 -16.34 -23.21 -6.38
C ARG A 126 -17.45 -23.11 -7.43
N GLY A 127 -17.16 -22.66 -8.65
CA GLY A 127 -18.15 -22.49 -9.70
C GLY A 127 -19.20 -21.41 -9.40
N ALA A 128 -18.84 -20.39 -8.59
CA ALA A 128 -19.76 -19.35 -8.19
C ALA A 128 -20.26 -18.53 -9.39
N GLY A 129 -21.55 -18.19 -9.37
CA GLY A 129 -22.21 -17.43 -10.44
C GLY A 129 -21.82 -15.94 -10.47
N ASP A 130 -22.24 -15.26 -11.53
CA ASP A 130 -21.95 -13.84 -11.79
C ASP A 130 -22.44 -12.90 -10.66
N ALA A 131 -23.51 -13.27 -9.95
CA ALA A 131 -24.03 -12.45 -8.85
C ALA A 131 -23.00 -12.33 -7.69
N ALA A 132 -22.33 -13.42 -7.32
CA ALA A 132 -21.29 -13.42 -6.28
C ALA A 132 -20.11 -12.54 -6.69
N ARG A 133 -19.67 -12.63 -7.95
CA ARG A 133 -18.58 -11.81 -8.48
C ARG A 133 -18.92 -10.32 -8.52
N ARG A 134 -20.14 -9.97 -8.94
CA ARG A 134 -20.59 -8.56 -8.91
C ARG A 134 -20.62 -8.02 -7.48
N ARG A 135 -21.08 -8.82 -6.50
CA ARG A 135 -21.05 -8.41 -5.09
C ARG A 135 -19.63 -8.19 -4.57
N LEU A 136 -18.68 -9.06 -4.95
CA LEU A 136 -17.27 -8.90 -4.59
C LEU A 136 -16.72 -7.58 -5.14
N VAL A 137 -16.93 -7.31 -6.44
CA VAL A 137 -16.46 -6.07 -7.08
C VAL A 137 -17.12 -4.85 -6.45
N ALA A 138 -18.45 -4.87 -6.27
CA ALA A 138 -19.18 -3.77 -5.65
C ALA A 138 -18.72 -3.50 -4.21
N GLY A 139 -18.44 -4.57 -3.43
CA GLY A 139 -17.87 -4.44 -2.09
C GLY A 139 -16.48 -3.83 -2.10
N ALA A 140 -15.58 -4.31 -2.97
CA ALA A 140 -14.24 -3.76 -3.10
C ALA A 140 -14.26 -2.27 -3.52
N VAL A 141 -15.09 -1.92 -4.50
CA VAL A 141 -15.27 -0.52 -4.93
C VAL A 141 -15.83 0.33 -3.79
N GLY A 142 -16.86 -0.15 -3.08
CA GLY A 142 -17.46 0.57 -1.95
C GLY A 142 -16.45 0.84 -0.83
N ILE A 143 -15.67 -0.17 -0.43
CA ILE A 143 -14.62 -0.02 0.58
C ILE A 143 -13.53 0.96 0.08
N GLY A 144 -13.11 0.84 -1.18
CA GLY A 144 -12.13 1.76 -1.77
C GLY A 144 -12.61 3.21 -1.76
N LEU A 145 -13.88 3.47 -2.11
CA LEU A 145 -14.45 4.82 -2.06
C LEU A 145 -14.52 5.37 -0.63
N VAL A 146 -14.89 4.55 0.35
CA VAL A 146 -14.84 4.95 1.76
C VAL A 146 -13.42 5.30 2.18
N GLY A 147 -12.44 4.49 1.80
CA GLY A 147 -11.02 4.78 2.05
C GLY A 147 -10.58 6.12 1.48
N VAL A 148 -10.97 6.42 0.22
CA VAL A 148 -10.67 7.73 -0.41
C VAL A 148 -11.27 8.88 0.39
N VAL A 149 -12.57 8.78 0.76
CA VAL A 149 -13.24 9.84 1.53
C VAL A 149 -12.57 10.04 2.89
N VAL A 150 -12.32 8.96 3.62
CA VAL A 150 -11.65 9.01 4.93
C VAL A 150 -10.29 9.70 4.78
N SER A 151 -9.47 9.27 3.83
CA SER A 151 -8.13 9.83 3.64
C SER A 151 -8.18 11.32 3.27
N LEU A 152 -9.07 11.73 2.37
CA LEU A 152 -9.18 13.14 1.99
C LEU A 152 -9.66 14.02 3.15
N VAL A 153 -10.62 13.53 3.96
CA VAL A 153 -11.12 14.28 5.13
C VAL A 153 -10.03 14.41 6.20
N THR A 154 -9.34 13.33 6.51
CA THR A 154 -8.25 13.35 7.50
C THR A 154 -7.07 14.21 7.05
N ALA A 155 -6.65 14.10 5.78
CA ALA A 155 -5.59 14.93 5.22
C ALA A 155 -5.95 16.43 5.25
N ALA A 156 -7.22 16.77 4.96
CA ALA A 156 -7.68 18.16 5.04
C ALA A 156 -7.76 18.72 6.48
N SER A 157 -7.72 17.84 7.50
CA SER A 157 -7.74 18.23 8.92
C SER A 157 -6.35 18.28 9.57
N VAL A 158 -5.28 17.99 8.81
CA VAL A 158 -3.89 18.08 9.31
C VAL A 158 -3.51 19.56 9.46
N ASP A 159 -3.19 19.95 10.67
CA ASP A 159 -2.60 21.27 10.94
C ASP A 159 -1.09 21.22 10.68
N SER A 160 -0.63 22.02 9.72
CA SER A 160 0.80 22.18 9.45
C SER A 160 1.33 23.43 10.11
N ALA A 161 2.30 23.26 11.01
CA ALA A 161 2.86 24.37 11.78
C ALA A 161 3.73 25.28 10.89
N ALA A 162 3.42 26.57 10.88
CA ALA A 162 4.29 27.55 10.26
C ALA A 162 5.59 27.72 11.07
N ARG A 163 6.71 27.81 10.36
CA ARG A 163 8.00 28.13 10.95
C ARG A 163 7.97 29.54 11.57
N GLN A 164 8.53 29.67 12.76
CA GLN A 164 8.67 30.96 13.46
C GLN A 164 10.13 31.40 13.52
N ASP A 165 10.34 32.66 13.83
CA ASP A 165 11.69 33.22 14.04
C ASP A 165 12.37 32.50 15.22
N GLY A 166 13.59 32.04 15.01
CA GLY A 166 14.35 31.26 15.99
C GLY A 166 14.16 29.72 15.91
N ASP A 167 13.18 29.24 15.16
CA ASP A 167 13.02 27.80 14.95
C ASP A 167 14.18 27.24 14.10
N VAL A 168 14.75 26.12 14.55
CA VAL A 168 15.76 25.38 13.80
C VAL A 168 15.08 24.45 12.80
N PRO A 169 15.29 24.61 11.48
CA PRO A 169 14.64 23.76 10.50
C PRO A 169 15.29 22.39 10.41
N LEU A 170 14.48 21.36 10.42
CA LEU A 170 14.83 19.99 10.09
C LEU A 170 13.86 19.52 9.01
N VAL A 171 14.36 19.39 7.79
CA VAL A 171 13.52 19.12 6.61
C VAL A 171 13.82 17.74 6.07
N THR A 172 12.78 16.92 5.83
CA THR A 172 12.91 15.70 5.03
C THR A 172 12.37 15.91 3.63
N ASP A 173 13.13 15.47 2.66
CA ASP A 173 12.76 15.42 1.24
C ASP A 173 13.35 14.14 0.64
N ARG A 174 12.53 13.40 -0.13
CA ARG A 174 12.91 12.11 -0.74
C ARG A 174 13.40 11.07 0.27
N SER A 175 12.75 11.03 1.43
CA SER A 175 13.06 10.12 2.53
C SER A 175 14.52 10.23 3.01
N VAL A 176 15.03 11.44 3.09
CA VAL A 176 16.37 11.74 3.61
C VAL A 176 16.27 12.76 4.73
N TRP A 177 16.86 12.44 5.87
CA TRP A 177 17.09 13.36 6.97
C TRP A 177 18.45 14.04 6.83
N PRO A 178 18.65 15.28 7.38
CA PRO A 178 19.98 15.83 7.58
C PRO A 178 20.82 14.93 8.50
N ASP A 179 22.13 14.79 8.22
CA ASP A 179 23.02 13.99 9.04
C ASP A 179 23.21 14.59 10.44
N GLU A 180 23.26 15.93 10.54
CA GLU A 180 23.48 16.67 11.78
C GLU A 180 22.60 17.92 11.86
N VAL A 181 22.05 18.19 13.04
CA VAL A 181 21.29 19.39 13.35
C VAL A 181 21.71 19.91 14.73
N GLU A 182 21.90 21.21 14.87
CA GLU A 182 22.23 21.87 16.14
C GLU A 182 21.05 22.71 16.63
N VAL A 183 20.74 22.58 17.92
CA VAL A 183 19.71 23.38 18.60
C VAL A 183 20.18 23.75 20.01
N THR A 184 19.77 24.91 20.51
CA THR A 184 19.99 25.28 21.91
C THR A 184 19.00 24.55 22.83
N ALA A 185 19.41 24.24 24.06
CA ALA A 185 18.51 23.69 25.07
C ALA A 185 17.32 24.64 25.28
N GLY A 186 16.10 24.11 25.27
CA GLY A 186 14.85 24.90 25.28
C GLY A 186 14.50 25.57 23.95
N GLY A 187 15.27 25.36 22.90
CA GLY A 187 14.94 25.79 21.54
C GLY A 187 13.83 24.95 20.90
N VAL A 188 13.45 25.28 19.68
CA VAL A 188 12.39 24.60 18.94
C VAL A 188 12.93 24.08 17.62
N LEU A 189 12.69 22.80 17.35
CA LEU A 189 12.85 22.20 16.03
C LEU A 189 11.55 22.42 15.22
N TRP A 190 11.68 22.93 14.01
CA TRP A 190 10.60 22.92 13.03
C TRP A 190 10.87 21.79 12.06
N VAL A 191 10.14 20.67 12.26
CA VAL A 191 10.33 19.45 11.47
C VAL A 191 9.33 19.46 10.32
N ASP A 192 9.84 19.54 9.08
CA ASP A 192 9.06 19.73 7.86
C ASP A 192 9.17 18.48 6.98
N ASN A 193 8.07 17.75 6.84
CA ASN A 193 7.95 16.62 5.94
C ASN A 193 7.45 17.08 4.56
N ARG A 194 8.33 17.09 3.57
CA ARG A 194 8.01 17.45 2.17
C ARG A 194 7.70 16.24 1.29
N ASP A 195 7.74 15.06 1.85
CA ASP A 195 7.42 13.84 1.13
C ASP A 195 5.90 13.62 1.03
N PRO A 196 5.43 12.96 -0.02
CA PRO A 196 4.03 12.57 -0.14
C PRO A 196 3.63 11.39 0.77
N PHE A 197 4.56 10.92 1.60
CA PHE A 197 4.42 9.82 2.55
C PHE A 197 4.50 10.33 3.98
N HIS A 198 3.93 9.58 4.94
CA HIS A 198 4.16 9.88 6.35
C HIS A 198 5.55 9.40 6.77
N HIS A 199 6.11 10.09 7.74
CA HIS A 199 7.32 9.71 8.47
C HIS A 199 7.06 9.79 9.96
N THR A 200 8.00 9.31 10.76
CA THR A 200 8.04 9.55 12.19
C THR A 200 9.35 10.28 12.53
N PHE A 201 9.32 11.07 13.58
CA PHE A 201 10.51 11.68 14.16
C PHE A 201 10.68 11.16 15.58
N VAL A 202 11.65 10.29 15.76
CA VAL A 202 11.95 9.64 17.04
C VAL A 202 13.32 10.11 17.52
N ILE A 203 13.46 10.44 18.80
CA ILE A 203 14.76 10.75 19.42
C ILE A 203 15.10 9.63 20.43
N ASP A 204 16.21 8.93 20.20
CA ASP A 204 16.63 7.81 21.04
C ASP A 204 16.81 8.21 22.50
N GLY A 205 16.29 7.38 23.42
CA GLY A 205 16.41 7.59 24.86
C GLY A 205 15.49 8.68 25.43
N THR A 206 14.50 9.12 24.67
CA THR A 206 13.52 10.14 25.08
C THR A 206 12.10 9.65 24.78
N ASP A 207 11.10 10.41 25.24
CA ASP A 207 9.68 10.18 24.91
C ASP A 207 9.24 10.86 23.60
N VAL A 208 10.17 11.45 22.83
CA VAL A 208 9.86 12.11 21.57
C VAL A 208 9.60 11.07 20.50
N HIS A 209 8.35 10.99 20.08
CA HIS A 209 7.87 10.16 18.99
C HIS A 209 6.71 10.87 18.30
N GLU A 210 7.01 11.56 17.21
CA GLU A 210 6.04 12.35 16.46
C GLU A 210 5.75 11.76 15.10
N VAL A 211 4.48 11.73 14.71
CA VAL A 211 4.05 11.34 13.38
C VAL A 211 3.97 12.58 12.49
N LEU A 212 4.71 12.55 11.39
CA LEU A 212 4.76 13.61 10.40
C LEU A 212 3.88 13.21 9.22
N ALA A 213 2.68 13.77 9.14
CA ALA A 213 1.81 13.55 7.99
C ALA A 213 2.49 14.01 6.68
N ALA A 214 2.06 13.47 5.56
CA ALA A 214 2.55 13.87 4.24
C ALA A 214 2.40 15.38 4.02
N ASN A 215 3.45 16.05 3.54
CA ASN A 215 3.47 17.48 3.25
C ASN A 215 3.03 18.35 4.44
N SER A 216 3.46 18.00 5.65
CA SER A 216 3.14 18.77 6.86
C SER A 216 4.37 19.03 7.70
N ALA A 217 4.27 20.02 8.59
CA ALA A 217 5.33 20.36 9.52
C ALA A 217 4.80 20.43 10.96
N VAL A 218 5.68 20.12 11.91
CA VAL A 218 5.41 20.23 13.35
C VAL A 218 6.47 21.11 14.01
N ARG A 219 6.13 21.73 15.14
CA ARG A 219 7.08 22.45 15.99
C ARG A 219 7.28 21.67 17.27
N LEU A 220 8.52 21.22 17.51
CA LEU A 220 8.90 20.39 18.64
C LEU A 220 9.81 21.17 19.59
N PRO A 221 9.36 21.52 20.81
CA PRO A 221 10.22 22.03 21.84
C PRO A 221 11.29 21.00 22.23
N VAL A 222 12.54 21.41 22.34
CA VAL A 222 13.67 20.55 22.72
C VAL A 222 13.97 20.72 24.20
N ASP A 223 13.25 19.98 25.04
CA ASP A 223 13.44 19.94 26.49
C ASP A 223 14.48 18.87 26.88
N LEU A 224 15.64 18.92 26.19
CA LEU A 224 16.75 17.98 26.41
C LEU A 224 17.96 18.74 26.95
N GLY A 225 18.73 18.06 27.83
CA GLY A 225 20.01 18.59 28.29
C GLY A 225 21.05 18.65 27.18
N PRO A 226 22.17 19.41 27.37
CA PRO A 226 23.24 19.42 26.42
C PRO A 226 23.79 18.01 26.13
N GLY A 227 23.97 17.69 24.85
CA GLY A 227 24.39 16.34 24.43
C GLY A 227 24.16 16.08 22.94
N SER A 228 24.45 14.87 22.53
CA SER A 228 24.20 14.38 21.17
C SER A 228 23.22 13.25 21.23
N TYR A 229 22.14 13.35 20.45
CA TYR A 229 21.01 12.44 20.43
C TYR A 229 20.81 11.93 19.00
N ARG A 230 20.69 10.62 18.81
CA ARG A 230 20.28 10.08 17.51
C ARG A 230 18.80 10.35 17.29
N TYR A 231 18.43 10.84 16.11
CA TYR A 231 17.05 10.85 15.66
C TYR A 231 16.88 10.00 14.40
N TRP A 232 15.68 9.44 14.21
CA TRP A 232 15.41 8.51 13.11
C TRP A 232 13.91 8.37 12.82
N CYS A 233 13.60 7.67 11.70
CA CYS A 233 12.24 7.31 11.31
C CYS A 233 12.02 5.81 11.54
N ASP A 234 10.97 5.41 12.29
CA ASP A 234 10.64 4.00 12.57
C ASP A 234 9.58 3.41 11.64
N VAL A 235 9.17 4.15 10.61
CA VAL A 235 8.33 3.61 9.55
C VAL A 235 9.08 2.48 8.84
N PRO A 236 8.49 1.28 8.70
CA PRO A 236 9.13 0.16 8.04
C PRO A 236 9.65 0.54 6.63
N GLY A 237 10.91 0.20 6.34
CA GLY A 237 11.58 0.54 5.09
C GLY A 237 12.27 1.90 5.07
N HIS A 238 12.21 2.68 6.18
CA HIS A 238 12.85 3.98 6.32
C HIS A 238 14.03 3.96 7.30
N GLU A 239 14.61 2.79 7.58
CA GLU A 239 15.67 2.61 8.57
C GLU A 239 16.95 3.41 8.30
N SER A 240 17.12 3.88 7.05
CA SER A 240 18.23 4.75 6.65
C SER A 240 17.98 6.24 6.92
N MET A 241 16.77 6.60 7.32
CA MET A 241 16.42 7.99 7.68
C MET A 241 16.81 8.26 9.13
N GLU A 242 18.06 8.66 9.35
CA GLU A 242 18.60 8.96 10.67
C GLU A 242 19.57 10.14 10.63
N GLY A 243 19.82 10.73 11.80
CA GLY A 243 20.82 11.79 11.97
C GLY A 243 21.13 12.01 13.45
N THR A 244 21.94 13.03 13.71
CA THR A 244 22.37 13.41 15.07
C THR A 244 21.90 14.82 15.39
N LEU A 245 21.16 14.97 16.50
CA LEU A 245 20.77 16.22 17.09
C LEU A 245 21.79 16.64 18.17
N HIS A 246 22.46 17.75 17.99
CA HIS A 246 23.37 18.34 18.96
C HIS A 246 22.62 19.43 19.76
N VAL A 247 22.39 19.18 21.05
CA VAL A 247 21.80 20.14 21.97
C VAL A 247 22.92 20.89 22.71
N ARG A 248 22.93 22.22 22.66
CA ARG A 248 23.92 23.08 23.30
C ARG A 248 23.34 23.97 24.40
#